data_8309456d8d5a1706d6d0b479efaa79d0
#
_entry.id   8309456d8d5a1706d6d0b479efaa79d0
#
_cell.length_a   1.000
_cell.length_b   1.000
_cell.length_c   1.000
_cell.angle_alpha   90.00
_cell.angle_beta   90.00
_cell.angle_gamma   90.00
#
_symmetry.space_group_name_H-M   'P 1'
#
loop_
_entity.id
_entity.type
_entity.pdbx_description
1 polymer ?
#
loop_
_entity_poly.entity_id
_entity_poly.type
_entity_poly.pdbx_seq_one_letter_code
_entity_poly.pdbx_strand_id
1 'polypeptide(L)'
;RERDALRERLPDAGPRPLILLHGLCMNDLQWQRAGHDHGLALARDAGFTPVYLHYNSGLPIAVNGHLLAQQLEQLQAVWPVPITGLTLLGHSMGGLVARSALQQAASGELGALRWPTQVSDLICLGSPHLGAPLETAGHIVTSLLSVAPYAAPLARLALLRSAGIKDLRKGDR
;
A
#
# COMPACT_ATOMS: atom_id res chain seq x y z
N ARG A 1 8.40 22.69 -10.82
CA ARG A 1 7.90 23.04 -9.47
C ARG A 1 7.67 21.81 -8.61
N GLU A 2 6.81 20.85 -9.03
CA GLU A 2 6.51 19.65 -8.20
C GLU A 2 7.73 18.71 -8.07
N ARG A 3 8.46 18.48 -9.16
CA ARG A 3 9.70 17.69 -9.14
C ARG A 3 10.78 18.32 -8.26
N ASP A 4 10.92 19.64 -8.28
CA ASP A 4 11.90 20.36 -7.46
C ASP A 4 11.52 20.27 -5.99
N ALA A 5 10.23 20.42 -5.66
CA ALA A 5 9.71 20.25 -4.30
C ALA A 5 9.90 18.81 -3.78
N LEU A 6 9.74 17.79 -4.64
CA LEU A 6 10.01 16.42 -4.26
C LEU A 6 11.51 16.17 -4.06
N ARG A 7 12.36 16.77 -4.91
CA ARG A 7 13.83 16.69 -4.77
C ARG A 7 14.33 17.31 -3.47
N GLU A 8 13.72 18.40 -3.03
CA GLU A 8 14.05 19.02 -1.74
C GLU A 8 13.67 18.13 -0.56
N ARG A 9 12.54 17.39 -0.67
CA ARG A 9 12.07 16.48 0.38
C ARG A 9 12.79 15.12 0.38
N LEU A 10 13.24 14.67 -0.76
CA LEU A 10 13.94 13.42 -0.99
C LEU A 10 15.25 13.68 -1.73
N PRO A 11 16.23 14.34 -1.10
CA PRO A 11 17.49 14.72 -1.77
C PRO A 11 18.28 13.50 -2.24
N ASP A 12 18.15 12.37 -1.55
CA ASP A 12 18.84 11.11 -1.85
C ASP A 12 17.96 10.12 -2.64
N ALA A 13 16.91 10.62 -3.32
CA ALA A 13 16.03 9.75 -4.10
C ALA A 13 16.81 9.03 -5.21
N GLY A 14 16.88 7.71 -5.11
CA GLY A 14 17.48 6.83 -6.11
C GLY A 14 16.48 6.35 -7.17
N PRO A 15 16.96 5.56 -8.15
CA PRO A 15 16.15 5.11 -9.28
C PRO A 15 15.19 3.94 -8.94
N ARG A 16 15.16 3.49 -7.69
CA ARG A 16 14.37 2.34 -7.25
C ARG A 16 13.41 2.71 -6.11
N PRO A 17 12.28 3.42 -6.40
CA PRO A 17 11.26 3.66 -5.39
C PRO A 17 10.64 2.36 -4.88
N LEU A 18 10.40 2.32 -3.56
CA LEU A 18 9.72 1.24 -2.85
C LEU A 18 8.47 1.82 -2.18
N ILE A 19 7.30 1.47 -2.71
CA ILE A 19 6.03 1.93 -2.17
C ILE A 19 5.53 0.94 -1.11
N LEU A 20 5.43 1.40 0.13
CA LEU A 20 5.00 0.59 1.27
C LEU A 20 3.53 0.88 1.58
N LEU A 21 2.68 -0.15 1.42
CA LEU A 21 1.23 -0.08 1.63
C LEU A 21 0.85 -0.80 2.93
N HIS A 22 0.28 -0.07 3.87
CA HIS A 22 -0.14 -0.62 5.16
C HIS A 22 -1.41 -1.49 5.06
N GLY A 23 -1.71 -2.23 6.14
CA GLY A 23 -2.89 -3.07 6.24
C GLY A 23 -4.15 -2.32 6.67
N LEU A 24 -5.24 -3.08 6.81
CA LEU A 24 -6.53 -2.59 7.31
C LEU A 24 -6.40 -2.04 8.73
N CYS A 25 -7.04 -0.91 9.01
CA CYS A 25 -7.01 -0.22 10.32
C CYS A 25 -5.60 0.18 10.79
N MET A 26 -4.66 0.27 9.88
CA MET A 26 -3.27 0.70 10.12
C MET A 26 -2.98 2.01 9.38
N ASN A 27 -1.75 2.49 9.52
CA ASN A 27 -1.22 3.65 8.83
C ASN A 27 0.24 3.39 8.42
N ASP A 28 0.89 4.38 7.86
CA ASP A 28 2.29 4.33 7.42
C ASP A 28 3.28 4.01 8.55
N LEU A 29 2.96 4.33 9.82
CA LEU A 29 3.82 4.03 10.97
C LEU A 29 3.91 2.53 11.31
N GLN A 30 3.05 1.66 10.74
CA GLN A 30 3.16 0.22 10.95
C GLN A 30 4.51 -0.38 10.49
N TRP A 31 5.20 0.30 9.58
CA TRP A 31 6.50 -0.10 9.06
C TRP A 31 7.65 0.17 10.03
N GLN A 32 7.33 0.85 11.13
CA GLN A 32 8.26 1.13 12.23
C GLN A 32 7.85 0.34 13.47
N ARG A 33 8.76 -0.47 14.01
CA ARG A 33 8.49 -1.26 15.20
C ARG A 33 9.75 -1.45 16.05
N ALA A 34 9.65 -1.19 17.34
CA ALA A 34 10.74 -1.39 18.32
C ALA A 34 12.08 -0.76 17.89
N GLY A 35 12.03 0.45 17.33
CA GLY A 35 13.23 1.16 16.87
C GLY A 35 13.75 0.71 15.50
N HIS A 36 13.09 -0.26 14.86
CA HIS A 36 13.41 -0.70 13.50
C HIS A 36 12.42 -0.11 12.49
N ASP A 37 12.93 0.40 11.37
CA ASP A 37 12.14 0.86 10.23
C ASP A 37 12.45 -0.03 9.02
N HIS A 38 11.42 -0.74 8.53
CA HIS A 38 11.58 -1.69 7.45
C HIS A 38 11.98 -1.03 6.12
N GLY A 39 11.42 0.14 5.81
CA GLY A 39 11.76 0.87 4.60
C GLY A 39 13.19 1.40 4.62
N LEU A 40 13.62 1.99 5.74
CA LEU A 40 15.00 2.46 5.90
C LEU A 40 16.00 1.30 5.89
N ALA A 41 15.66 0.14 6.46
CA ALA A 41 16.51 -1.04 6.37
C ALA A 41 16.69 -1.51 4.92
N LEU A 42 15.60 -1.55 4.14
CA LEU A 42 15.66 -1.91 2.71
C LEU A 42 16.39 -0.85 1.88
N ALA A 43 16.28 0.43 2.26
CA ALA A 43 17.08 1.49 1.62
C ALA A 43 18.57 1.24 1.81
N ARG A 44 18.99 0.99 3.05
CA ARG A 44 20.39 0.74 3.41
C ARG A 44 20.94 -0.55 2.78
N ASP A 45 20.19 -1.64 2.86
CA ASP A 45 20.68 -2.98 2.54
C ASP A 45 20.48 -3.35 1.07
N ALA A 46 19.51 -2.72 0.38
CA ALA A 46 19.15 -3.06 -1.00
C ALA A 46 19.03 -1.84 -1.95
N GLY A 47 19.35 -0.62 -1.48
CA GLY A 47 19.40 0.58 -2.31
C GLY A 47 18.03 1.05 -2.82
N PHE A 48 16.97 0.82 -2.07
CA PHE A 48 15.64 1.35 -2.35
C PHE A 48 15.49 2.79 -1.84
N THR A 49 14.53 3.52 -2.42
CA THR A 49 14.04 4.78 -1.84
C THR A 49 12.63 4.53 -1.32
N PRO A 50 12.43 4.43 0.02
CA PRO A 50 11.14 4.11 0.60
C PRO A 50 10.16 5.28 0.51
N VAL A 51 8.93 4.98 0.12
CA VAL A 51 7.78 5.88 0.12
C VAL A 51 6.66 5.21 0.90
N TYR A 52 6.33 5.75 2.05
CA TYR A 52 5.29 5.21 2.93
C TYR A 52 3.94 5.80 2.52
N LEU A 53 3.04 4.96 2.06
CA LEU A 53 1.71 5.40 1.65
C LEU A 53 0.79 5.48 2.87
N HIS A 54 0.20 6.66 3.07
CA HIS A 54 -0.89 6.88 4.02
C HIS A 54 -2.21 6.96 3.26
N TYR A 55 -3.11 5.99 3.46
CA TYR A 55 -4.39 5.94 2.75
C TYR A 55 -5.54 5.48 3.65
N ASN A 56 -6.77 5.78 3.26
CA ASN A 56 -7.95 5.35 4.01
C ASN A 56 -8.27 3.88 3.74
N SER A 57 -7.78 3.00 4.61
CA SER A 57 -8.02 1.55 4.52
C SER A 57 -9.49 1.14 4.78
N GLY A 58 -10.38 2.07 5.14
CA GLY A 58 -11.81 1.83 5.28
C GLY A 58 -12.58 1.87 3.95
N LEU A 59 -11.98 2.37 2.88
CA LEU A 59 -12.59 2.37 1.55
C LEU A 59 -12.50 0.98 0.88
N PRO A 60 -13.36 0.67 -0.12
CA PRO A 60 -13.25 -0.53 -0.93
C PRO A 60 -11.86 -0.68 -1.55
N ILE A 61 -11.39 -1.93 -1.67
CA ILE A 61 -10.08 -2.23 -2.27
C ILE A 61 -9.99 -1.68 -3.70
N ALA A 62 -11.05 -1.81 -4.49
CA ALA A 62 -11.09 -1.28 -5.85
C ALA A 62 -10.95 0.25 -5.90
N VAL A 63 -11.57 0.98 -4.96
CA VAL A 63 -11.45 2.45 -4.87
C VAL A 63 -10.02 2.84 -4.49
N ASN A 64 -9.44 2.18 -3.49
CA ASN A 64 -8.05 2.43 -3.10
C ASN A 64 -7.07 2.05 -4.23
N GLY A 65 -7.33 0.97 -4.98
CA GLY A 65 -6.54 0.57 -6.13
C GLY A 65 -6.57 1.63 -7.24
N HIS A 66 -7.76 2.18 -7.53
CA HIS A 66 -7.92 3.27 -8.49
C HIS A 66 -7.11 4.52 -8.10
N LEU A 67 -7.26 4.96 -6.86
CA LEU A 67 -6.53 6.12 -6.34
C LEU A 67 -5.02 5.88 -6.36
N LEU A 68 -4.58 4.69 -5.98
CA LEU A 68 -3.16 4.32 -6.02
C LEU A 68 -2.62 4.36 -7.45
N ALA A 69 -3.36 3.83 -8.43
CA ALA A 69 -2.94 3.84 -9.83
C ALA A 69 -2.71 5.27 -10.35
N GLN A 70 -3.61 6.19 -10.01
CA GLN A 70 -3.47 7.60 -10.37
C GLN A 70 -2.28 8.27 -9.64
N GLN A 71 -2.11 7.99 -8.35
CA GLN A 71 -1.01 8.56 -7.57
C GLN A 71 0.36 8.07 -8.05
N LEU A 72 0.47 6.79 -8.45
CA LEU A 72 1.72 6.26 -9.00
C LEU A 72 2.09 6.89 -10.34
N GLU A 73 1.11 7.21 -11.19
CA GLU A 73 1.37 7.94 -12.42
C GLU A 73 1.88 9.36 -12.15
N GLN A 74 1.27 10.05 -11.17
CA GLN A 74 1.72 11.37 -10.74
C GLN A 74 3.13 11.30 -10.13
N LEU A 75 3.37 10.33 -9.24
CA LEU A 75 4.67 10.14 -8.61
C LEU A 75 5.77 9.90 -9.64
N GLN A 76 5.53 9.04 -10.62
CA GLN A 76 6.47 8.79 -11.71
C GLN A 76 6.80 10.06 -12.49
N ALA A 77 5.80 10.90 -12.79
CA ALA A 77 6.00 12.13 -13.54
C ALA A 77 6.90 13.13 -12.83
N VAL A 78 6.89 13.14 -11.48
CA VAL A 78 7.64 14.08 -10.65
C VAL A 78 8.86 13.46 -9.96
N TRP A 79 9.12 12.15 -10.13
CA TRP A 79 10.26 11.50 -9.50
C TRP A 79 11.58 12.19 -9.89
N PRO A 80 12.50 12.45 -8.94
CA PRO A 80 13.68 13.30 -9.20
C PRO A 80 14.65 12.74 -10.24
N VAL A 81 14.73 11.41 -10.35
CA VAL A 81 15.65 10.70 -11.25
C VAL A 81 14.88 9.68 -12.11
N PRO A 82 15.42 9.20 -13.23
CA PRO A 82 14.77 8.13 -13.99
C PRO A 82 14.57 6.88 -13.13
N ILE A 83 13.33 6.36 -13.09
CA ILE A 83 13.01 5.12 -12.38
C ILE A 83 13.48 3.94 -13.21
N THR A 84 14.28 3.05 -12.62
CA THR A 84 14.75 1.80 -13.24
C THR A 84 14.02 0.57 -12.76
N GLY A 85 13.28 0.68 -11.64
CA GLY A 85 12.48 -0.40 -11.08
C GLY A 85 11.62 0.13 -9.94
N LEU A 86 10.30 -0.02 -10.06
CA LEU A 86 9.32 0.34 -9.04
C LEU A 86 8.91 -0.94 -8.29
N THR A 87 9.07 -0.95 -6.98
CA THR A 87 8.62 -2.08 -6.14
C THR A 87 7.41 -1.66 -5.31
N LEU A 88 6.35 -2.48 -5.33
CA LEU A 88 5.19 -2.35 -4.48
C LEU A 88 5.27 -3.39 -3.37
N LEU A 89 5.27 -2.95 -2.11
CA LEU A 89 5.31 -3.82 -0.92
C LEU A 89 4.05 -3.60 -0.09
N GLY A 90 3.14 -4.55 -0.14
CA GLY A 90 1.86 -4.48 0.57
C GLY A 90 1.77 -5.48 1.72
N HIS A 91 1.38 -5.00 2.91
CA HIS A 91 1.05 -5.84 4.04
C HIS A 91 -0.46 -6.06 4.12
N SER A 92 -0.89 -7.33 4.27
CA SER A 92 -2.30 -7.68 4.44
C SER A 92 -3.17 -7.09 3.31
N MET A 93 -4.18 -6.26 3.62
CA MET A 93 -5.00 -5.56 2.62
C MET A 93 -4.18 -4.70 1.64
N GLY A 94 -3.03 -4.16 2.05
CA GLY A 94 -2.17 -3.36 1.19
C GLY A 94 -1.70 -4.09 -0.07
N GLY A 95 -1.47 -5.40 0.01
CA GLY A 95 -1.14 -6.23 -1.16
C GLY A 95 -2.32 -6.39 -2.13
N LEU A 96 -3.55 -6.44 -1.61
CA LEU A 96 -4.76 -6.47 -2.45
C LEU A 96 -4.98 -5.13 -3.16
N VAL A 97 -4.74 -4.01 -2.46
CA VAL A 97 -4.80 -2.66 -3.05
C VAL A 97 -3.77 -2.51 -4.17
N ALA A 98 -2.54 -2.97 -3.96
CA ALA A 98 -1.49 -2.92 -4.98
C ALA A 98 -1.85 -3.77 -6.21
N ARG A 99 -2.40 -4.99 -6.02
CA ARG A 99 -2.91 -5.82 -7.12
C ARG A 99 -4.06 -5.16 -7.86
N SER A 100 -5.01 -4.58 -7.13
CA SER A 100 -6.14 -3.86 -7.73
C SER A 100 -5.66 -2.68 -8.58
N ALA A 101 -4.65 -1.92 -8.12
CA ALA A 101 -4.07 -0.84 -8.90
C ALA A 101 -3.45 -1.33 -10.22
N LEU A 102 -2.70 -2.44 -10.19
CA LEU A 102 -2.13 -3.05 -11.40
C LEU A 102 -3.20 -3.56 -12.35
N GLN A 103 -4.25 -4.22 -11.83
CA GLN A 103 -5.35 -4.71 -12.63
C GLN A 103 -6.10 -3.57 -13.34
N GLN A 104 -6.41 -2.49 -12.62
CA GLN A 104 -7.09 -1.32 -13.18
C GLN A 104 -6.22 -0.56 -14.19
N ALA A 105 -4.92 -0.49 -13.95
CA ALA A 105 -3.99 0.06 -14.93
C ALA A 105 -3.96 -0.77 -16.22
N ALA A 106 -4.05 -2.09 -16.11
CA ALA A 106 -4.09 -3.01 -17.25
C ALA A 106 -5.42 -3.00 -18.00
N SER A 107 -6.55 -2.64 -17.35
CA SER A 107 -7.87 -2.57 -18.00
C SER A 107 -7.98 -1.46 -19.04
N GLY A 108 -7.14 -0.45 -18.97
CA GLY A 108 -7.17 0.72 -19.84
C GLY A 108 -8.24 1.76 -19.48
N GLU A 109 -9.07 1.52 -18.47
CA GLU A 109 -10.12 2.47 -18.03
C GLU A 109 -9.55 3.79 -17.52
N LEU A 110 -8.32 3.78 -17.02
CA LEU A 110 -7.59 4.96 -16.55
C LEU A 110 -6.76 5.64 -17.64
N GLY A 111 -6.91 5.22 -18.90
CA GLY A 111 -6.05 5.65 -20.00
C GLY A 111 -4.69 4.92 -19.99
N ALA A 112 -3.77 5.41 -20.82
CA ALA A 112 -2.43 4.83 -20.92
C ALA A 112 -1.56 5.32 -19.76
N LEU A 113 -1.42 4.48 -18.73
CA LEU A 113 -0.51 4.73 -17.61
C LEU A 113 0.87 4.16 -17.90
N ARG A 114 1.92 4.87 -17.47
CA ARG A 114 3.33 4.49 -17.72
C ARG A 114 3.96 3.73 -16.56
N TRP A 115 3.55 4.03 -15.32
CA TRP A 115 4.13 3.40 -14.13
C TRP A 115 4.08 1.86 -14.13
N PRO A 116 3.05 1.18 -14.70
CA PRO A 116 3.01 -0.29 -14.67
C PRO A 116 4.19 -0.95 -15.39
N THR A 117 4.71 -0.30 -16.44
CA THR A 117 5.85 -0.81 -17.20
C THR A 117 7.17 -0.73 -16.41
N GLN A 118 7.19 0.02 -15.33
CA GLN A 118 8.35 0.20 -14.45
C GLN A 118 8.30 -0.70 -13.21
N VAL A 119 7.18 -1.40 -12.98
CA VAL A 119 7.06 -2.30 -11.84
C VAL A 119 7.96 -3.50 -12.04
N SER A 120 8.97 -3.62 -11.17
CA SER A 120 9.86 -4.78 -11.10
C SER A 120 9.32 -5.87 -10.20
N ASP A 121 8.70 -5.47 -9.08
CA ASP A 121 8.25 -6.42 -8.07
C ASP A 121 6.94 -5.98 -7.40
N LEU A 122 6.08 -6.97 -7.13
CA LEU A 122 4.95 -6.86 -6.23
C LEU A 122 5.12 -7.87 -5.09
N ILE A 123 5.40 -7.37 -3.91
CA ILE A 123 5.63 -8.18 -2.71
C ILE A 123 4.40 -8.08 -1.79
N CYS A 124 3.79 -9.22 -1.49
CA CYS A 124 2.62 -9.30 -0.64
C CYS A 124 2.95 -10.06 0.64
N LEU A 125 2.86 -9.35 1.78
CA LEU A 125 3.09 -9.93 3.10
C LEU A 125 1.76 -10.25 3.77
N GLY A 126 1.39 -11.54 3.82
CA GLY A 126 0.16 -11.99 4.47
C GLY A 126 -1.13 -11.48 3.83
N SER A 127 -1.13 -11.22 2.54
CA SER A 127 -2.32 -10.74 1.81
C SER A 127 -3.29 -11.88 1.51
N PRO A 128 -4.58 -11.76 1.87
CA PRO A 128 -5.58 -12.83 1.69
C PRO A 128 -6.13 -12.83 0.27
N HIS A 129 -5.36 -13.33 -0.71
CA HIS A 129 -5.70 -13.30 -2.13
C HIS A 129 -6.95 -14.10 -2.53
N LEU A 130 -7.36 -15.07 -1.71
CA LEU A 130 -8.56 -15.90 -1.92
C LEU A 130 -9.74 -15.43 -1.06
N GLY A 131 -9.66 -14.23 -0.48
CA GLY A 131 -10.56 -13.77 0.57
C GLY A 131 -10.16 -14.34 1.94
N ALA A 132 -10.75 -13.82 3.00
CA ALA A 132 -10.55 -14.32 4.35
C ALA A 132 -11.80 -15.11 4.76
N PRO A 133 -11.72 -16.44 5.01
CA PRO A 133 -12.79 -17.20 5.66
C PRO A 133 -13.21 -16.52 6.96
N LEU A 134 -14.49 -16.64 7.35
CA LEU A 134 -15.06 -15.92 8.51
C LEU A 134 -14.22 -16.08 9.79
N GLU A 135 -13.68 -17.30 10.00
CA GLU A 135 -12.80 -17.62 11.12
C GLU A 135 -11.44 -16.91 11.01
N THR A 136 -10.85 -16.88 9.82
CA THR A 136 -9.57 -16.21 9.56
C THR A 136 -9.73 -14.68 9.56
N ALA A 137 -10.87 -14.17 9.08
CA ALA A 137 -11.18 -12.73 9.18
C ALA A 137 -11.28 -12.28 10.64
N GLY A 138 -11.86 -13.09 11.51
CA GLY A 138 -11.88 -12.87 12.96
C GLY A 138 -10.47 -12.81 13.55
N HIS A 139 -9.58 -13.72 13.16
CA HIS A 139 -8.19 -13.74 13.61
C HIS A 139 -7.38 -12.55 13.05
N ILE A 140 -7.58 -12.17 11.80
CA ILE A 140 -6.95 -10.98 11.20
C ILE A 140 -7.39 -9.72 11.96
N VAL A 141 -8.69 -9.59 12.21
CA VAL A 141 -9.25 -8.47 12.97
C VAL A 141 -8.72 -8.47 14.40
N THR A 142 -8.68 -9.61 15.07
CA THR A 142 -8.16 -9.73 16.43
C THR A 142 -6.67 -9.41 16.50
N SER A 143 -5.88 -9.87 15.53
CA SER A 143 -4.45 -9.56 15.43
C SER A 143 -4.20 -8.09 15.17
N LEU A 144 -5.01 -7.46 14.31
CA LEU A 144 -4.96 -6.01 14.05
C LEU A 144 -5.33 -5.20 15.31
N LEU A 145 -6.34 -5.64 16.05
CA LEU A 145 -6.76 -5.00 17.31
C LEU A 145 -5.72 -5.16 18.42
N SER A 146 -4.98 -6.26 18.46
CA SER A 146 -3.93 -6.50 19.46
C SER A 146 -2.71 -5.59 19.28
N VAL A 147 -2.48 -5.11 18.06
CA VAL A 147 -1.37 -4.19 17.73
C VAL A 147 -1.72 -2.72 18.05
N ALA A 148 -3.01 -2.39 18.12
CA ALA A 148 -3.48 -1.03 18.39
C ALA A 148 -4.45 -1.00 19.60
N PRO A 149 -3.97 -1.14 20.83
CA PRO A 149 -4.81 -1.28 22.02
C PRO A 149 -5.80 -0.13 22.26
N TYR A 150 -5.49 1.06 21.76
CA TYR A 150 -6.37 2.23 21.89
C TYR A 150 -7.45 2.32 20.79
N ALA A 151 -7.35 1.53 19.74
CA ALA A 151 -8.32 1.51 18.64
C ALA A 151 -9.44 0.48 18.85
N ALA A 152 -9.32 -0.40 19.82
CA ALA A 152 -10.23 -1.54 20.03
C ALA A 152 -11.73 -1.17 20.14
N PRO A 153 -12.17 -0.13 20.86
CA PRO A 153 -13.60 0.22 20.93
C PRO A 153 -14.14 0.87 19.66
N LEU A 154 -13.33 1.75 19.03
CA LEU A 154 -13.69 2.46 17.79
C LEU A 154 -13.58 1.55 16.56
N ALA A 155 -12.60 0.65 16.55
CA ALA A 155 -12.42 -0.33 15.49
C ALA A 155 -13.59 -1.30 15.38
N ARG A 156 -14.22 -1.73 16.50
CA ARG A 156 -15.40 -2.58 16.45
C ARG A 156 -16.58 -1.92 15.73
N LEU A 157 -16.82 -0.62 15.93
CA LEU A 157 -17.87 0.13 15.26
C LEU A 157 -17.54 0.42 13.78
N ALA A 158 -16.27 0.76 13.47
CA ALA A 158 -15.80 0.99 12.12
C ALA A 158 -15.78 -0.31 11.28
N LEU A 159 -15.40 -1.43 11.89
CA LEU A 159 -15.34 -2.75 11.27
C LEU A 159 -16.70 -3.24 10.78
N LEU A 160 -17.78 -2.95 11.50
CA LEU A 160 -19.14 -3.35 11.11
C LEU A 160 -19.65 -2.59 9.85
N ARG A 161 -19.05 -1.46 9.50
CA ARG A 161 -19.48 -0.59 8.41
C ARG A 161 -18.45 -0.40 7.30
N SER A 162 -17.21 -0.88 7.48
CA SER A 162 -16.16 -0.70 6.49
C SER A 162 -16.40 -1.54 5.24
N ALA A 163 -16.39 -0.90 4.06
CA ALA A 163 -16.48 -1.57 2.78
C ALA A 163 -15.27 -2.48 2.51
N GLY A 164 -14.07 -2.08 2.96
CA GLY A 164 -12.85 -2.89 2.81
C GLY A 164 -12.94 -4.24 3.54
N ILE A 165 -13.66 -4.32 4.68
CA ILE A 165 -13.90 -5.60 5.37
C ILE A 165 -14.89 -6.45 4.62
N LYS A 166 -15.92 -5.84 4.01
CA LYS A 166 -16.87 -6.58 3.17
C LYS A 166 -16.15 -7.24 1.99
N ASP A 167 -15.21 -6.54 1.37
CA ASP A 167 -14.40 -7.06 0.26
C ASP A 167 -13.51 -8.23 0.72
N LEU A 168 -12.85 -8.10 1.88
CA LEU A 168 -12.07 -9.18 2.47
C LEU A 168 -12.91 -10.44 2.77
N ARG A 169 -14.14 -10.24 3.25
CA ARG A 169 -15.05 -11.36 3.57
C ARG A 169 -15.57 -12.08 2.32
N LYS A 170 -15.81 -11.35 1.21
CA LYS A 170 -16.37 -11.91 -0.01
C LYS A 170 -15.31 -12.44 -0.97
N GLY A 171 -14.04 -12.10 -0.75
CA GLY A 171 -12.98 -12.40 -1.71
C GLY A 171 -13.08 -11.58 -3.00
N ASP A 172 -13.85 -10.47 -2.99
CA ASP A 172 -13.97 -9.55 -4.12
C ASP A 172 -12.61 -8.88 -4.38
N ARG A 173 -12.20 -8.87 -5.64
CA ARG A 173 -10.87 -8.48 -6.10
C ARG A 173 -10.92 -7.22 -6.95
#